data_bd57b51bd157be73606aae4458e2f2bf
#
_entry.id   bd57b51bd157be73606aae4458e2f2bf
#
_cell.length_a   1.000
_cell.length_b   1.000
_cell.length_c   1.000
_cell.angle_alpha   90.00
_cell.angle_beta   90.00
_cell.angle_gamma   90.00
#
_symmetry.space_group_name_H-M   'P 1'
#
loop_
_entity.id
_entity.type
_entity.pdbx_description
1 polymer ?
#
loop_
_entity_poly.entity_id
_entity_poly.type
_entity_poly.pdbx_seq_one_letter_code
_entity_poly.pdbx_strand_id
1 'polypeptide(L)'
;MNQYPNAGAGLKKMFMAEVGAIICAVLAIIPIINLIAGIAAIVFAVISLVGLYSVGKDIAGCKTAFILTIVNLVISIVGSLTSLIPVLSVICSIAGSIISFLVVYYVCNSVAEIMTQVGAADIAERGVTVWKINLVCYVAAIVIAILAVIPVLSMIATVANLVIAIVSIIASILYMIFLNKSYQALGA
;
A
#
# COMPACT_ATOMS: atom_id res chain seq x y z
N MET A 1 3.50 -1.52 30.96
CA MET A 1 2.77 -0.39 30.32
C MET A 1 3.10 -0.42 28.84
N ASN A 2 2.09 -0.47 27.97
CA ASN A 2 2.34 -0.43 26.52
C ASN A 2 3.00 0.91 26.14
N GLN A 3 4.23 0.86 25.70
CA GLN A 3 5.01 2.05 25.31
C GLN A 3 4.43 2.75 24.04
N TYR A 4 3.66 2.01 23.24
CA TYR A 4 3.09 2.46 21.96
C TYR A 4 1.60 2.09 21.84
N PRO A 5 0.70 2.65 22.68
CA PRO A 5 -0.71 2.21 22.75
C PRO A 5 -1.51 2.53 21.48
N ASN A 6 -1.21 3.64 20.81
CA ASN A 6 -1.90 4.02 19.57
C ASN A 6 -1.34 3.24 18.37
N ALA A 7 -0.05 2.90 18.37
CA ALA A 7 0.59 2.16 17.29
C ALA A 7 0.02 0.75 17.16
N GLY A 8 -0.12 0.00 18.26
CA GLY A 8 -0.71 -1.34 18.23
C GLY A 8 -2.13 -1.34 17.68
N ALA A 9 -3.00 -0.48 18.24
CA ALA A 9 -4.38 -0.36 17.79
C ALA A 9 -4.50 0.14 16.34
N GLY A 10 -3.61 1.03 15.92
CA GLY A 10 -3.56 1.54 14.55
C GLY A 10 -3.12 0.48 13.54
N LEU A 11 -2.06 -0.28 13.84
CA LEU A 11 -1.58 -1.37 12.99
C LEU A 11 -2.63 -2.48 12.84
N LYS A 12 -3.40 -2.78 13.89
CA LYS A 12 -4.52 -3.73 13.82
C LYS A 12 -5.61 -3.26 12.85
N LYS A 13 -5.96 -1.95 12.89
CA LYS A 13 -6.91 -1.37 11.92
C LYS A 13 -6.39 -1.44 10.50
N MET A 14 -5.12 -1.12 10.28
CA MET A 14 -4.48 -1.26 8.97
C MET A 14 -4.50 -2.70 8.48
N PHE A 15 -4.17 -3.67 9.33
CA PHE A 15 -4.25 -5.09 8.99
C PHE A 15 -5.67 -5.49 8.57
N MET A 16 -6.69 -5.13 9.36
CA MET A 16 -8.09 -5.43 9.04
C MET A 16 -8.52 -4.78 7.70
N ALA A 17 -8.05 -3.57 7.45
CA ALA A 17 -8.33 -2.86 6.20
C ALA A 17 -7.69 -3.55 4.99
N GLU A 18 -6.45 -4.02 5.10
CA GLU A 18 -5.76 -4.77 4.04
C GLU A 18 -6.47 -6.11 3.74
N VAL A 19 -6.87 -6.85 4.78
CA VAL A 19 -7.67 -8.08 4.59
C VAL A 19 -8.97 -7.78 3.85
N GLY A 20 -9.68 -6.75 4.27
CA GLY A 20 -10.93 -6.33 3.62
C GLY A 20 -10.71 -5.89 2.17
N ALA A 21 -9.64 -5.14 1.89
CA ALA A 21 -9.30 -4.69 0.54
C ALA A 21 -9.00 -5.88 -0.41
N ILE A 22 -8.27 -6.89 0.07
CA ILE A 22 -8.01 -8.11 -0.72
C ILE A 22 -9.31 -8.86 -1.01
N ILE A 23 -10.20 -9.00 -0.02
CA ILE A 23 -11.51 -9.64 -0.21
C ILE A 23 -12.32 -8.84 -1.26
N CYS A 24 -12.36 -7.52 -1.16
CA CYS A 24 -13.04 -6.67 -2.14
C CYS A 24 -12.44 -6.82 -3.54
N ALA A 25 -11.11 -6.91 -3.67
CA ALA A 25 -10.46 -7.11 -4.96
C ALA A 25 -10.83 -8.45 -5.61
N VAL A 26 -10.95 -9.52 -4.82
CA VAL A 26 -11.42 -10.82 -5.31
C VAL A 26 -12.90 -10.77 -5.71
N LEU A 27 -13.74 -10.14 -4.91
CA LEU A 27 -15.18 -10.00 -5.19
C LEU A 27 -15.47 -9.10 -6.41
N ALA A 28 -14.60 -8.12 -6.67
CA ALA A 28 -14.71 -7.22 -7.82
C ALA A 28 -14.58 -7.93 -9.18
N ILE A 29 -14.09 -9.18 -9.22
CA ILE A 29 -14.05 -10.01 -10.43
C ILE A 29 -15.46 -10.36 -10.90
N ILE A 30 -16.43 -10.39 -9.98
CA ILE A 30 -17.83 -10.71 -10.30
C ILE A 30 -18.57 -9.42 -10.68
N PRO A 31 -19.02 -9.24 -11.94
CA PRO A 31 -19.56 -7.96 -12.43
C PRO A 31 -20.72 -7.39 -11.60
N ILE A 32 -21.60 -8.25 -11.07
CA ILE A 32 -22.76 -7.83 -10.27
C ILE A 32 -22.32 -7.32 -8.90
N ILE A 33 -21.25 -7.88 -8.32
CA ILE A 33 -20.75 -7.56 -6.98
C ILE A 33 -19.74 -6.41 -7.04
N ASN A 34 -19.17 -6.10 -8.20
CA ASN A 34 -18.14 -5.09 -8.38
C ASN A 34 -18.50 -3.72 -7.79
N LEU A 35 -19.74 -3.26 -7.98
CA LEU A 35 -20.20 -1.97 -7.43
C LEU A 35 -20.16 -1.98 -5.89
N ILE A 36 -20.65 -3.05 -5.28
CA ILE A 36 -20.67 -3.21 -3.82
C ILE A 36 -19.25 -3.34 -3.29
N ALA A 37 -18.41 -4.14 -3.98
CA ALA A 37 -17.01 -4.31 -3.63
C ALA A 37 -16.23 -2.97 -3.72
N GLY A 38 -16.53 -2.13 -4.72
CA GLY A 38 -15.95 -0.80 -4.85
C GLY A 38 -16.31 0.13 -3.67
N ILE A 39 -17.56 0.15 -3.24
CA ILE A 39 -17.99 0.93 -2.06
C ILE A 39 -17.31 0.40 -0.80
N ALA A 40 -17.27 -0.92 -0.62
CA ALA A 40 -16.60 -1.53 0.53
C ALA A 40 -15.10 -1.23 0.54
N ALA A 41 -14.44 -1.22 -0.61
CA ALA A 41 -13.01 -0.86 -0.73
C ALA A 41 -12.75 0.57 -0.25
N ILE A 42 -13.64 1.52 -0.53
CA ILE A 42 -13.53 2.90 0.00
C ILE A 42 -13.62 2.90 1.54
N VAL A 43 -14.52 2.13 2.12
CA VAL A 43 -14.64 2.02 3.59
C VAL A 43 -13.36 1.46 4.19
N PHE A 44 -12.77 0.41 3.60
CA PHE A 44 -11.51 -0.15 4.07
C PHE A 44 -10.34 0.82 3.89
N ALA A 45 -10.31 1.61 2.81
CA ALA A 45 -9.32 2.66 2.63
C ALA A 45 -9.40 3.73 3.74
N VAL A 46 -10.60 4.13 4.15
CA VAL A 46 -10.81 5.05 5.28
C VAL A 46 -10.34 4.42 6.60
N ILE A 47 -10.64 3.14 6.84
CA ILE A 47 -10.18 2.41 8.02
C ILE A 47 -8.64 2.35 8.07
N SER A 48 -8.00 2.08 6.93
CA SER A 48 -6.54 2.10 6.81
C SER A 48 -5.95 3.47 7.13
N LEU A 49 -6.55 4.55 6.60
CA LEU A 49 -6.17 5.94 6.89
C LEU A 49 -6.29 6.27 8.38
N VAL A 50 -7.40 5.90 9.03
CA VAL A 50 -7.59 6.09 10.48
C VAL A 50 -6.58 5.27 11.27
N GLY A 51 -6.28 4.05 10.82
CA GLY A 51 -5.22 3.21 11.40
C GLY A 51 -3.86 3.91 11.33
N LEU A 52 -3.48 4.35 10.13
CA LEU A 52 -2.21 5.03 9.89
C LEU A 52 -2.08 6.36 10.67
N TYR A 53 -3.16 7.13 10.77
CA TYR A 53 -3.21 8.31 11.64
C TYR A 53 -2.94 7.96 13.11
N SER A 54 -3.56 6.86 13.60
CA SER A 54 -3.36 6.40 14.98
C SER A 54 -1.92 5.99 15.22
N VAL A 55 -1.31 5.23 14.30
CA VAL A 55 0.12 4.86 14.37
C VAL A 55 1.00 6.10 14.35
N GLY A 56 0.66 7.10 13.53
CA GLY A 56 1.40 8.35 13.40
C GLY A 56 1.43 9.22 14.66
N LYS A 57 0.59 8.93 15.66
CA LYS A 57 0.66 9.60 16.98
C LYS A 57 1.86 9.15 17.79
N ASP A 58 2.26 7.90 17.64
CA ASP A 58 3.36 7.30 18.38
C ASP A 58 4.65 7.21 17.54
N ILE A 59 4.53 7.16 16.20
CA ILE A 59 5.63 6.90 15.28
C ILE A 59 5.69 7.99 14.20
N ALA A 60 6.71 8.85 14.26
CA ALA A 60 6.85 10.02 13.38
C ALA A 60 6.88 9.67 11.88
N GLY A 61 7.55 8.58 11.49
CA GLY A 61 7.58 8.13 10.09
C GLY A 61 6.21 7.71 9.56
N CYS A 62 5.35 7.13 10.41
CA CYS A 62 3.98 6.80 10.04
C CYS A 62 3.09 8.05 9.90
N LYS A 63 3.40 9.14 10.59
CA LYS A 63 2.77 10.44 10.36
C LYS A 63 3.09 10.98 8.97
N THR A 64 4.34 10.85 8.54
CA THR A 64 4.76 11.20 7.17
C THR A 64 4.02 10.33 6.14
N ALA A 65 3.94 9.02 6.38
CA ALA A 65 3.18 8.11 5.52
C ALA A 65 1.70 8.50 5.42
N PHE A 66 1.07 8.93 6.51
CA PHE A 66 -0.31 9.42 6.51
C PHE A 66 -0.49 10.63 5.60
N ILE A 67 0.41 11.63 5.69
CA ILE A 67 0.36 12.82 4.83
C ILE A 67 0.54 12.42 3.36
N LEU A 68 1.50 11.55 3.07
CA LEU A 68 1.75 11.04 1.72
C LEU A 68 0.53 10.28 1.17
N THR A 69 -0.19 9.53 1.99
CA THR A 69 -1.41 8.83 1.58
C THR A 69 -2.51 9.82 1.17
N ILE A 70 -2.66 10.93 1.91
CA ILE A 70 -3.61 11.99 1.53
C ILE A 70 -3.21 12.63 0.20
N VAL A 71 -1.92 12.94 0.02
CA VAL A 71 -1.40 13.50 -1.25
C VAL A 71 -1.65 12.52 -2.40
N ASN A 72 -1.43 11.23 -2.18
CA ASN A 72 -1.70 10.18 -3.18
C ASN A 72 -3.18 10.12 -3.58
N LEU A 73 -4.08 10.27 -2.60
CA LEU A 73 -5.52 10.31 -2.86
C LEU A 73 -5.88 11.50 -3.76
N VAL A 74 -5.33 12.68 -3.51
CA VAL A 74 -5.53 13.88 -4.35
C VAL A 74 -5.01 13.63 -5.77
N ILE A 75 -3.82 13.06 -5.92
CA ILE A 75 -3.25 12.74 -7.24
C ILE A 75 -4.13 11.72 -7.97
N SER A 76 -4.68 10.73 -7.29
CA SER A 76 -5.57 9.74 -7.89
C SER A 76 -6.87 10.38 -8.41
N ILE A 77 -7.43 11.33 -7.67
CA ILE A 77 -8.62 12.09 -8.10
C ILE A 77 -8.28 12.93 -9.33
N VAL A 78 -7.17 13.66 -9.31
CA VAL A 78 -6.70 14.46 -10.46
C VAL A 78 -6.44 13.57 -11.66
N GLY A 79 -5.77 12.43 -11.47
CA GLY A 79 -5.51 11.46 -12.54
C GLY A 79 -6.78 10.91 -13.17
N SER A 80 -7.83 10.66 -12.37
CA SER A 80 -9.14 10.24 -12.88
C SER A 80 -9.82 11.32 -13.72
N LEU A 81 -9.76 12.57 -13.30
CA LEU A 81 -10.34 13.71 -14.03
C LEU A 81 -9.57 14.01 -15.33
N THR A 82 -8.28 13.71 -15.36
CA THR A 82 -7.40 13.97 -16.51
C THR A 82 -7.19 12.75 -17.40
N SER A 83 -7.94 11.68 -17.18
CA SER A 83 -7.83 10.41 -17.94
C SER A 83 -8.00 10.58 -19.47
N LEU A 84 -8.66 11.66 -19.91
CA LEU A 84 -8.83 12.01 -21.34
C LEU A 84 -7.52 12.53 -21.97
N ILE A 85 -6.53 12.90 -21.16
CA ILE A 85 -5.23 13.41 -21.63
C ILE A 85 -4.15 12.35 -21.34
N PRO A 86 -3.74 11.52 -22.33
CA PRO A 86 -2.88 10.36 -22.08
C PRO A 86 -1.57 10.69 -21.36
N VAL A 87 -0.91 11.78 -21.77
CA VAL A 87 0.38 12.19 -21.18
C VAL A 87 0.22 12.56 -19.69
N LEU A 88 -0.83 13.29 -19.34
CA LEU A 88 -1.09 13.71 -17.97
C LEU A 88 -1.48 12.52 -17.08
N SER A 89 -2.25 11.58 -17.62
CA SER A 89 -2.59 10.33 -16.95
C SER A 89 -1.35 9.51 -16.59
N VAL A 90 -0.38 9.40 -17.51
CA VAL A 90 0.89 8.70 -17.24
C VAL A 90 1.71 9.42 -16.17
N ILE A 91 1.80 10.73 -16.20
CA ILE A 91 2.51 11.51 -15.17
C ILE A 91 1.87 11.30 -13.79
N CYS A 92 0.54 11.38 -13.69
CA CYS A 92 -0.17 11.12 -12.43
C CYS A 92 0.04 9.68 -11.94
N SER A 93 0.04 8.71 -12.85
CA SER A 93 0.30 7.30 -12.52
C SER A 93 1.70 7.08 -11.97
N ILE A 94 2.72 7.68 -12.58
CA ILE A 94 4.10 7.60 -12.10
C ILE A 94 4.23 8.29 -10.73
N ALA A 95 3.70 9.49 -10.57
CA ALA A 95 3.72 10.21 -9.31
C ALA A 95 3.01 9.42 -8.20
N GLY A 96 1.83 8.87 -8.49
CA GLY A 96 1.09 8.00 -7.57
C GLY A 96 1.87 6.76 -7.16
N SER A 97 2.55 6.12 -8.11
CA SER A 97 3.38 4.93 -7.82
C SER A 97 4.56 5.27 -6.90
N ILE A 98 5.24 6.38 -7.14
CA ILE A 98 6.35 6.84 -6.29
C ILE A 98 5.86 7.11 -4.87
N ILE A 99 4.73 7.82 -4.72
CA ILE A 99 4.17 8.15 -3.41
C ILE A 99 3.69 6.88 -2.70
N SER A 100 3.04 5.96 -3.40
CA SER A 100 2.62 4.67 -2.83
C SER A 100 3.81 3.88 -2.29
N PHE A 101 4.91 3.84 -3.03
CA PHE A 101 6.15 3.23 -2.54
C PHE A 101 6.66 3.92 -1.27
N LEU A 102 6.71 5.26 -1.25
CA LEU A 102 7.16 6.01 -0.09
C LEU A 102 6.29 5.73 1.15
N VAL A 103 4.97 5.61 0.99
CA VAL A 103 4.05 5.22 2.07
C VAL A 103 4.46 3.87 2.66
N VAL A 104 4.61 2.84 1.82
CA VAL A 104 5.01 1.50 2.28
C VAL A 104 6.39 1.54 2.94
N TYR A 105 7.34 2.27 2.35
CA TYR A 105 8.69 2.43 2.90
C TYR A 105 8.66 3.05 4.30
N TYR A 106 7.97 4.20 4.47
CA TYR A 106 7.90 4.86 5.78
C TYR A 106 7.20 4.01 6.83
N VAL A 107 6.12 3.33 6.47
CA VAL A 107 5.42 2.43 7.40
C VAL A 107 6.34 1.26 7.78
N CYS A 108 6.87 0.53 6.81
CA CYS A 108 7.68 -0.65 7.09
C CYS A 108 8.97 -0.32 7.85
N ASN A 109 9.67 0.75 7.43
CA ASN A 109 10.93 1.13 8.06
C ASN A 109 10.72 1.63 9.50
N SER A 110 9.73 2.51 9.72
CA SER A 110 9.48 3.07 11.04
C SER A 110 8.91 2.05 12.02
N VAL A 111 8.05 1.15 11.56
CA VAL A 111 7.55 0.05 12.40
C VAL A 111 8.68 -0.96 12.69
N ALA A 112 9.55 -1.27 11.71
CA ALA A 112 10.70 -2.14 11.92
C ALA A 112 11.67 -1.59 12.98
N GLU A 113 11.90 -0.27 13.00
CA GLU A 113 12.70 0.37 14.04
C GLU A 113 12.11 0.14 15.44
N ILE A 114 10.80 0.32 15.60
CA ILE A 114 10.12 0.05 16.88
C ILE A 114 10.18 -1.45 17.23
N MET A 115 10.01 -2.35 16.24
CA MET A 115 10.13 -3.79 16.49
C MET A 115 11.53 -4.16 16.99
N THR A 116 12.57 -3.52 16.49
CA THR A 116 13.93 -3.70 17.00
C THR A 116 14.06 -3.22 18.46
N GLN A 117 13.45 -2.06 18.80
CA GLN A 117 13.49 -1.51 20.15
C GLN A 117 12.74 -2.38 21.17
N VAL A 118 11.65 -3.04 20.77
CA VAL A 118 10.89 -3.96 21.64
C VAL A 118 11.44 -5.40 21.64
N GLY A 119 12.60 -5.64 20.99
CA GLY A 119 13.26 -6.94 20.96
C GLY A 119 12.71 -7.95 19.96
N ALA A 120 11.84 -7.51 19.03
CA ALA A 120 11.25 -8.34 17.98
C ALA A 120 11.99 -8.19 16.64
N ALA A 121 13.29 -8.48 16.65
CA ALA A 121 14.19 -8.27 15.49
C ALA A 121 13.77 -9.09 14.26
N ASP A 122 13.20 -10.27 14.41
CA ASP A 122 12.70 -11.10 13.32
C ASP A 122 11.54 -10.42 12.55
N ILE A 123 10.69 -9.67 13.27
CA ILE A 123 9.61 -8.88 12.67
C ILE A 123 10.19 -7.65 11.96
N ALA A 124 11.18 -6.99 12.55
CA ALA A 124 11.86 -5.87 11.92
C ALA A 124 12.49 -6.24 10.57
N GLU A 125 13.18 -7.38 10.50
CA GLU A 125 13.79 -7.88 9.27
C GLU A 125 12.75 -8.19 8.17
N ARG A 126 11.58 -8.70 8.57
CA ARG A 126 10.44 -8.87 7.63
C ARG A 126 9.95 -7.54 7.07
N GLY A 127 9.87 -6.49 7.89
CA GLY A 127 9.50 -5.15 7.42
C GLY A 127 10.45 -4.64 6.35
N VAL A 128 11.76 -4.83 6.55
CA VAL A 128 12.80 -4.49 5.56
C VAL A 128 12.62 -5.29 4.26
N THR A 129 12.33 -6.58 4.36
CA THR A 129 12.08 -7.43 3.19
C THR A 129 10.83 -6.98 2.42
N VAL A 130 9.76 -6.65 3.12
CA VAL A 130 8.49 -6.20 2.50
C VAL A 130 8.69 -4.94 1.68
N TRP A 131 9.32 -3.89 2.22
CA TRP A 131 9.51 -2.66 1.45
C TRP A 131 10.46 -2.85 0.27
N LYS A 132 11.48 -3.72 0.37
CA LYS A 132 12.39 -4.05 -0.75
C LYS A 132 11.65 -4.75 -1.90
N ILE A 133 10.77 -5.70 -1.60
CA ILE A 133 9.95 -6.36 -2.62
C ILE A 133 9.01 -5.34 -3.27
N ASN A 134 8.36 -4.49 -2.48
CA ASN A 134 7.50 -3.43 -3.00
C ASN A 134 8.27 -2.45 -3.89
N LEU A 135 9.52 -2.09 -3.55
CA LEU A 135 10.37 -1.25 -4.39
C LEU A 135 10.51 -1.84 -5.80
N VAL A 136 10.83 -3.13 -5.89
CA VAL A 136 10.97 -3.82 -7.18
C VAL A 136 9.64 -3.78 -7.96
N CYS A 137 8.51 -4.03 -7.30
CA CYS A 137 7.18 -3.98 -7.94
C CYS A 137 6.87 -2.58 -8.48
N TYR A 138 7.10 -1.53 -7.70
CA TYR A 138 6.81 -0.16 -8.13
C TYR A 138 7.74 0.33 -9.24
N VAL A 139 9.03 0.01 -9.18
CA VAL A 139 9.98 0.33 -10.26
C VAL A 139 9.56 -0.38 -11.55
N ALA A 140 9.22 -1.66 -11.46
CA ALA A 140 8.76 -2.42 -12.63
C ALA A 140 7.44 -1.84 -13.19
N ALA A 141 6.49 -1.44 -12.33
CA ALA A 141 5.25 -0.81 -12.77
C ALA A 141 5.48 0.51 -13.50
N ILE A 142 6.43 1.33 -13.03
CA ILE A 142 6.82 2.60 -13.70
C ILE A 142 7.42 2.32 -15.09
N VAL A 143 8.33 1.34 -15.18
CA VAL A 143 8.93 0.95 -16.47
C VAL A 143 7.85 0.50 -17.45
N ILE A 144 6.91 -0.33 -17.00
CA ILE A 144 5.82 -0.80 -17.87
C ILE A 144 4.89 0.34 -18.26
N ALA A 145 4.58 1.27 -17.36
CA ALA A 145 3.76 2.44 -17.69
C ALA A 145 4.40 3.28 -18.80
N ILE A 146 5.72 3.42 -18.80
CA ILE A 146 6.47 4.11 -19.87
C ILE A 146 6.43 3.30 -21.18
N LEU A 147 6.64 1.99 -21.12
CA LEU A 147 6.60 1.13 -22.31
C LEU A 147 5.22 1.06 -22.93
N ALA A 148 4.15 1.15 -22.14
CA ALA A 148 2.77 1.11 -22.62
C ALA A 148 2.38 2.33 -23.49
N VAL A 149 3.14 3.43 -23.41
CA VAL A 149 2.93 4.61 -24.30
C VAL A 149 3.33 4.31 -25.75
N ILE A 150 4.22 3.33 -25.98
CA ILE A 150 4.68 2.94 -27.30
C ILE A 150 3.76 1.84 -27.85
N PRO A 151 3.00 2.09 -28.94
CA PRO A 151 1.98 1.14 -29.42
C PRO A 151 2.51 -0.27 -29.71
N VAL A 152 3.72 -0.37 -30.25
CA VAL A 152 4.34 -1.67 -30.57
C VAL A 152 4.69 -2.47 -29.31
N LEU A 153 4.98 -1.80 -28.19
CA LEU A 153 5.36 -2.42 -26.91
C LEU A 153 4.16 -2.66 -25.99
N SER A 154 2.99 -2.15 -26.33
CA SER A 154 1.79 -2.28 -25.48
C SER A 154 1.37 -3.73 -25.22
N MET A 155 1.56 -4.64 -26.20
CA MET A 155 1.30 -6.08 -26.02
C MET A 155 2.24 -6.69 -24.98
N ILE A 156 3.53 -6.33 -25.03
CA ILE A 156 4.53 -6.81 -24.06
C ILE A 156 4.21 -6.24 -22.69
N ALA A 157 3.81 -4.95 -22.61
CA ALA A 157 3.39 -4.30 -21.38
C ALA A 157 2.19 -5.00 -20.75
N THR A 158 1.24 -5.49 -21.54
CA THR A 158 0.06 -6.22 -21.01
C THR A 158 0.47 -7.53 -20.32
N VAL A 159 1.34 -8.33 -20.95
CA VAL A 159 1.83 -9.57 -20.35
C VAL A 159 2.67 -9.30 -19.11
N ALA A 160 3.53 -8.29 -19.15
CA ALA A 160 4.36 -7.88 -18.02
C ALA A 160 3.51 -7.38 -16.84
N ASN A 161 2.41 -6.66 -17.10
CA ASN A 161 1.46 -6.24 -16.06
C ASN A 161 0.83 -7.44 -15.32
N LEU A 162 0.53 -8.53 -16.02
CA LEU A 162 0.00 -9.74 -15.38
C LEU A 162 1.02 -10.33 -14.40
N VAL A 163 2.28 -10.40 -14.78
CA VAL A 163 3.36 -10.89 -13.89
C VAL A 163 3.51 -9.99 -12.67
N ILE A 164 3.53 -8.66 -12.87
CA ILE A 164 3.61 -7.71 -11.76
C ILE A 164 2.39 -7.82 -10.85
N ALA A 165 1.18 -8.01 -11.37
CA ALA A 165 -0.01 -8.18 -10.56
C ALA A 165 0.13 -9.38 -9.60
N ILE A 166 0.66 -10.50 -10.07
CA ILE A 166 0.92 -11.69 -9.23
C ILE A 166 1.95 -11.36 -8.13
N VAL A 167 3.06 -10.72 -8.49
CA VAL A 167 4.10 -10.36 -7.51
C VAL A 167 3.57 -9.35 -6.50
N SER A 168 2.73 -8.40 -6.93
CA SER A 168 2.10 -7.41 -6.06
C SER A 168 1.13 -8.06 -5.05
N ILE A 169 0.40 -9.10 -5.44
CA ILE A 169 -0.43 -9.87 -4.51
C ILE A 169 0.44 -10.52 -3.43
N ILE A 170 1.56 -11.13 -3.82
CA ILE A 170 2.51 -11.71 -2.86
C ILE A 170 3.06 -10.63 -1.92
N ALA A 171 3.44 -9.47 -2.45
CA ALA A 171 3.93 -8.35 -1.67
C ALA A 171 2.88 -7.85 -0.66
N SER A 172 1.61 -7.75 -1.06
CA SER A 172 0.49 -7.36 -0.19
C SER A 172 0.25 -8.39 0.92
N ILE A 173 0.34 -9.68 0.63
CA ILE A 173 0.24 -10.74 1.64
C ILE A 173 1.38 -10.64 2.66
N LEU A 174 2.61 -10.42 2.19
CA LEU A 174 3.77 -10.25 3.08
C LEU A 174 3.64 -9.00 3.96
N TYR A 175 3.13 -7.90 3.39
CA TYR A 175 2.84 -6.68 4.14
C TYR A 175 1.77 -6.92 5.21
N MET A 176 0.71 -7.63 4.87
CA MET A 176 -0.36 -8.00 5.80
C MET A 176 0.16 -8.88 6.95
N ILE A 177 1.03 -9.87 6.66
CA ILE A 177 1.67 -10.71 7.68
C ILE A 177 2.57 -9.85 8.59
N PHE A 178 3.30 -8.90 8.02
CA PHE A 178 4.12 -7.96 8.78
C PHE A 178 3.27 -7.12 9.73
N LEU A 179 2.17 -6.50 9.26
CA LEU A 179 1.25 -5.74 10.10
C LEU A 179 0.66 -6.58 11.23
N ASN A 180 0.23 -7.83 10.91
CA ASN A 180 -0.34 -8.76 11.87
C ASN A 180 0.65 -9.08 13.00
N LYS A 181 1.88 -9.43 12.68
CA LYS A 181 2.91 -9.73 13.67
C LYS A 181 3.30 -8.49 14.49
N SER A 182 3.37 -7.34 13.84
CA SER A 182 3.74 -6.08 14.50
C SER A 182 2.72 -5.64 15.53
N TYR A 183 1.40 -5.68 15.24
CA TYR A 183 0.42 -5.30 16.27
C TYR A 183 0.35 -6.29 17.40
N GLN A 184 0.53 -7.60 17.14
CA GLN A 184 0.60 -8.63 18.18
C GLN A 184 1.80 -8.42 19.11
N ALA A 185 2.97 -8.09 18.58
CA ALA A 185 4.16 -7.79 19.34
C ALA A 185 3.98 -6.55 20.25
N LEU A 186 3.14 -5.60 19.86
CA LEU A 186 2.79 -4.42 20.65
C LEU A 186 1.64 -4.68 21.65
N GLY A 187 1.09 -5.91 21.71
CA GLY A 187 0.07 -6.31 22.68
C GLY A 187 -1.31 -5.68 22.44
N ALA A 188 -1.71 -5.50 21.16
CA ALA A 188 -3.00 -4.90 20.78
C ALA A 188 -3.99 -5.95 20.25
#